data_b4d9f0571c009841d62b6967c86c1275
#
_entry.id   b4d9f0571c009841d62b6967c86c1275
#
_cell.length_a   1.000
_cell.length_b   1.000
_cell.length_c   1.000
_cell.angle_alpha   90.00
_cell.angle_beta   90.00
_cell.angle_gamma   90.00
#
_symmetry.space_group_name_H-M   'P 1'
#
loop_
_entity.id
_entity.type
_entity.pdbx_description
1 polymer ?
#
loop_
_entity_poly.entity_id
_entity_poly.type
_entity_poly.pdbx_seq_one_letter_code
_entity_poly.pdbx_strand_id
1 'polypeptide(L)'
;MLAGGFIRVGVLAVLAVLAVVCGMCSRVEAVASVRIKDLAKVQTAQDIQLTGVGLIIGLEGTGDGRRAEFTFQMMANMMHRMKVAVTPEQVRVRNVAGVSVTGTLTPHQRKGSRIDVHVASIGDASSLQGGTLLLSTMMGPDGTVYATAQGPISIGGFNLGGGAAGSVRKNHTVVGAVPNGGIVVEEMFKQEELDKDVTLMLYDADWTTASRVAFAIGEHFGEGDLAHAMDPGTIVVALNSMRGQPDAIVDFVAELEKVEVIPDLPARVVVNERTGTVIIGENVSVSAVAMSHGSLQLKIPGDDGGDVFGGEAEVVEEPDRLHPIISSFDVG
;
A
#
# COMPACT_ATOMS: atom_id res chain seq x y z
N MET A 1 -69.12 37.51 -16.73
CA MET A 1 -67.68 37.61 -17.16
C MET A 1 -66.71 37.76 -16.00
N LEU A 2 -66.94 37.23 -14.80
CA LEU A 2 -66.09 37.42 -13.62
C LEU A 2 -65.43 36.15 -13.10
N ALA A 3 -65.71 34.98 -13.65
CA ALA A 3 -65.14 33.69 -13.17
C ALA A 3 -63.78 33.32 -13.79
N GLY A 4 -63.37 33.92 -14.90
CA GLY A 4 -62.12 33.60 -15.58
C GLY A 4 -60.84 34.24 -15.01
N GLY A 5 -60.99 35.29 -14.19
CA GLY A 5 -59.88 36.03 -13.59
C GLY A 5 -59.26 35.33 -12.37
N PHE A 6 -60.08 34.71 -11.54
CA PHE A 6 -59.62 34.03 -10.32
C PHE A 6 -58.81 32.76 -10.58
N ILE A 7 -59.15 32.01 -11.66
CA ILE A 7 -58.44 30.78 -12.04
C ILE A 7 -57.03 31.11 -12.58
N ARG A 8 -56.89 32.21 -13.33
CA ARG A 8 -55.57 32.63 -13.86
C ARG A 8 -54.63 33.15 -12.79
N VAL A 9 -55.12 33.83 -11.76
CA VAL A 9 -54.30 34.29 -10.64
C VAL A 9 -53.86 33.11 -9.76
N GLY A 10 -54.72 32.12 -9.54
CA GLY A 10 -54.37 30.91 -8.81
C GLY A 10 -53.30 30.07 -9.50
N VAL A 11 -53.38 29.91 -10.82
CA VAL A 11 -52.36 29.15 -11.61
C VAL A 11 -51.01 29.87 -11.63
N LEU A 12 -51.01 31.22 -11.71
CA LEU A 12 -49.76 32.00 -11.64
C LEU A 12 -49.13 31.96 -10.25
N ALA A 13 -49.92 31.96 -9.18
CA ALA A 13 -49.39 31.80 -7.82
C ALA A 13 -48.79 30.41 -7.58
N VAL A 14 -49.41 29.34 -8.08
CA VAL A 14 -48.89 27.98 -7.98
C VAL A 14 -47.60 27.83 -8.80
N LEU A 15 -47.54 28.40 -10.02
CA LEU A 15 -46.32 28.40 -10.83
C LEU A 15 -45.18 29.20 -10.17
N ALA A 16 -45.45 30.30 -9.53
CA ALA A 16 -44.46 31.09 -8.80
C ALA A 16 -43.92 30.33 -7.58
N VAL A 17 -44.80 29.66 -6.83
CA VAL A 17 -44.37 28.79 -5.70
C VAL A 17 -43.56 27.62 -6.18
N LEU A 18 -43.92 26.97 -7.30
CA LEU A 18 -43.17 25.88 -7.90
C LEU A 18 -41.80 26.34 -8.39
N ALA A 19 -41.69 27.54 -8.96
CA ALA A 19 -40.42 28.12 -9.40
C ALA A 19 -39.50 28.46 -8.19
N VAL A 20 -40.05 28.94 -7.08
CA VAL A 20 -39.32 29.22 -5.84
C VAL A 20 -38.83 27.91 -5.19
N VAL A 21 -39.64 26.86 -5.17
CA VAL A 21 -39.26 25.53 -4.66
C VAL A 21 -38.20 24.87 -5.54
N CYS A 22 -38.31 25.04 -6.87
CA CYS A 22 -37.30 24.53 -7.81
C CYS A 22 -36.00 25.34 -7.74
N GLY A 23 -36.05 26.64 -7.43
CA GLY A 23 -34.86 27.50 -7.22
C GLY A 23 -34.16 27.26 -5.89
N MET A 24 -34.83 26.64 -4.91
CA MET A 24 -34.27 26.19 -3.64
C MET A 24 -33.64 24.78 -3.71
N CYS A 25 -33.67 24.13 -4.88
CA CYS A 25 -32.80 22.96 -5.12
C CYS A 25 -31.34 23.44 -5.13
N SER A 26 -30.80 23.60 -3.92
CA SER A 26 -29.37 23.84 -3.68
C SER A 26 -28.59 22.87 -4.53
N ARG A 27 -27.64 23.35 -5.30
CA ARG A 27 -26.64 22.51 -5.93
C ARG A 27 -26.02 21.70 -4.79
N VAL A 28 -26.37 20.44 -4.69
CA VAL A 28 -25.63 19.48 -3.90
C VAL A 28 -24.32 19.29 -4.67
N GLU A 29 -23.31 20.04 -4.31
CA GLU A 29 -21.95 19.73 -4.72
C GLU A 29 -21.68 18.34 -4.19
N ALA A 30 -21.57 17.37 -5.07
CA ALA A 30 -21.15 16.01 -4.72
C ALA A 30 -19.65 16.07 -4.40
N VAL A 31 -19.34 16.48 -3.18
CA VAL A 31 -17.98 16.34 -2.66
C VAL A 31 -17.69 14.84 -2.62
N ALA A 32 -16.62 14.43 -3.28
CA ALA A 32 -16.26 13.02 -3.41
C ALA A 32 -15.95 12.43 -2.01
N SER A 33 -16.90 11.67 -1.45
CA SER A 33 -16.68 10.89 -0.24
C SER A 33 -15.85 9.66 -0.58
N VAL A 34 -14.95 9.29 0.32
CA VAL A 34 -14.07 8.12 0.19
C VAL A 34 -14.25 7.27 1.43
N ARG A 35 -14.29 5.94 1.26
CA ARG A 35 -14.44 5.02 2.40
C ARG A 35 -13.16 4.97 3.22
N ILE A 36 -13.30 4.75 4.52
CA ILE A 36 -12.15 4.64 5.44
C ILE A 36 -11.14 3.60 4.96
N LYS A 37 -11.58 2.45 4.44
CA LYS A 37 -10.66 1.42 3.91
C LYS A 37 -9.77 1.86 2.75
N ASP A 38 -10.18 2.90 2.02
CA ASP A 38 -9.41 3.45 0.90
C ASP A 38 -8.47 4.58 1.38
N LEU A 39 -8.67 5.10 2.61
CA LEU A 39 -7.87 6.15 3.24
C LEU A 39 -6.91 5.63 4.31
N ALA A 40 -7.27 4.54 4.98
CA ALA A 40 -6.56 4.00 6.11
C ALA A 40 -6.50 2.47 6.07
N LYS A 41 -5.55 1.92 6.80
CA LYS A 41 -5.49 0.50 7.11
C LYS A 41 -5.63 0.30 8.61
N VAL A 42 -6.27 -0.79 8.99
CA VAL A 42 -6.26 -1.25 10.39
C VAL A 42 -4.84 -1.66 10.73
N GLN A 43 -4.29 -1.09 11.79
CA GLN A 43 -3.00 -1.50 12.32
C GLN A 43 -3.19 -2.86 13.00
N THR A 44 -3.02 -3.90 12.22
CA THR A 44 -2.72 -5.23 12.75
C THR A 44 -1.22 -5.34 12.99
N ALA A 45 -0.76 -6.40 13.66
CA ALA A 45 0.67 -6.65 13.79
C ALA A 45 1.33 -6.56 12.39
N GLN A 46 2.55 -6.03 12.35
CA GLN A 46 3.28 -5.89 11.09
C GLN A 46 3.73 -7.26 10.59
N ASP A 47 3.87 -7.39 9.26
CA ASP A 47 4.49 -8.57 8.67
C ASP A 47 5.87 -8.82 9.28
N ILE A 48 6.14 -10.04 9.71
CA ILE A 48 7.45 -10.44 10.23
C ILE A 48 8.24 -11.12 9.11
N GLN A 49 9.47 -10.65 8.91
CA GLN A 49 10.42 -11.33 8.07
C GLN A 49 11.04 -12.50 8.83
N LEU A 50 10.79 -13.70 8.35
CA LEU A 50 11.36 -14.91 8.91
C LEU A 50 12.68 -15.23 8.21
N THR A 51 13.67 -15.61 9.00
CA THR A 51 14.97 -16.03 8.50
C THR A 51 15.37 -17.38 9.08
N GLY A 52 16.11 -18.13 8.33
CA GLY A 52 16.64 -19.42 8.77
C GLY A 52 17.80 -19.87 7.91
N VAL A 53 18.38 -20.97 8.29
CA VAL A 53 19.40 -21.68 7.50
C VAL A 53 18.92 -23.07 7.21
N GLY A 54 19.21 -23.56 6.00
CA GLY A 54 18.78 -24.86 5.55
C GLY A 54 19.81 -25.56 4.68
N LEU A 55 19.55 -26.84 4.42
CA LEU A 55 20.30 -27.65 3.49
C LEU A 55 19.45 -28.03 2.30
N ILE A 56 19.97 -27.87 1.12
CA ILE A 56 19.39 -28.36 -0.12
C ILE A 56 20.16 -29.61 -0.54
N ILE A 57 19.44 -30.66 -0.90
CA ILE A 57 19.99 -31.93 -1.39
C ILE A 57 19.52 -32.22 -2.81
N GLY A 58 20.18 -33.16 -3.49
CA GLY A 58 19.76 -33.57 -4.83
C GLY A 58 20.37 -32.73 -5.96
N LEU A 59 21.43 -31.95 -5.67
CA LEU A 59 22.13 -31.13 -6.66
C LEU A 59 23.14 -31.98 -7.43
N GLU A 60 22.94 -32.14 -8.72
CA GLU A 60 23.80 -32.97 -9.60
C GLU A 60 25.24 -32.39 -9.79
N GLY A 61 26.03 -32.40 -8.73
CA GLY A 61 27.39 -31.88 -8.73
C GLY A 61 27.51 -30.35 -8.72
N THR A 62 26.40 -29.63 -8.60
CA THR A 62 26.35 -28.14 -8.59
C THR A 62 26.30 -27.55 -7.18
N GLY A 63 26.25 -28.38 -6.15
CA GLY A 63 26.26 -27.99 -4.75
C GLY A 63 27.61 -27.47 -4.27
N ASP A 64 27.68 -27.23 -2.96
CA ASP A 64 28.85 -26.65 -2.29
C ASP A 64 30.13 -27.51 -2.44
N GLY A 65 31.24 -26.85 -2.63
CA GLY A 65 32.54 -27.45 -2.67
C GLY A 65 33.17 -27.59 -1.29
N ARG A 66 34.43 -28.07 -1.27
CA ARG A 66 35.16 -28.32 -0.03
C ARG A 66 35.46 -27.09 0.81
N ARG A 67 35.26 -25.89 0.27
CA ARG A 67 35.49 -24.61 0.99
C ARG A 67 34.34 -24.21 1.90
N ALA A 68 33.17 -24.76 1.69
CA ALA A 68 31.97 -24.45 2.49
C ALA A 68 31.90 -25.35 3.75
N GLU A 69 32.83 -25.16 4.69
CA GLU A 69 32.90 -25.95 5.92
C GLU A 69 31.59 -25.98 6.69
N PHE A 70 30.86 -24.87 6.73
CA PHE A 70 29.59 -24.78 7.42
C PHE A 70 28.55 -25.75 6.87
N THR A 71 28.50 -25.97 5.55
CA THR A 71 27.59 -26.95 4.90
C THR A 71 27.88 -28.37 5.39
N PHE A 72 29.17 -28.74 5.47
CA PHE A 72 29.58 -30.04 6.00
C PHE A 72 29.22 -30.19 7.46
N GLN A 73 29.44 -29.15 8.27
CA GLN A 73 29.07 -29.14 9.66
C GLN A 73 27.57 -29.29 9.88
N MET A 74 26.75 -28.54 9.09
CA MET A 74 25.28 -28.66 9.14
C MET A 74 24.81 -30.06 8.76
N MET A 75 25.42 -30.67 7.71
CA MET A 75 25.09 -32.03 7.29
C MET A 75 25.47 -33.03 8.37
N ALA A 76 26.66 -32.95 8.96
CA ALA A 76 27.09 -33.81 10.06
C ALA A 76 26.15 -33.70 11.28
N ASN A 77 25.78 -32.49 11.66
CA ASN A 77 24.83 -32.23 12.74
C ASN A 77 23.43 -32.85 12.45
N MET A 78 22.97 -32.75 11.19
CA MET A 78 21.72 -33.36 10.78
C MET A 78 21.77 -34.88 10.86
N MET A 79 22.83 -35.51 10.32
CA MET A 79 23.03 -36.96 10.38
C MET A 79 23.12 -37.45 11.85
N HIS A 80 23.82 -36.70 12.69
CA HIS A 80 23.91 -37.01 14.12
C HIS A 80 22.51 -36.97 14.81
N ARG A 81 21.64 -36.01 14.45
CA ARG A 81 20.24 -36.01 14.94
C ARG A 81 19.47 -37.23 14.49
N MET A 82 19.78 -37.79 13.29
CA MET A 82 19.21 -39.04 12.77
C MET A 82 19.87 -40.28 13.36
N LYS A 83 20.77 -40.12 14.39
CA LYS A 83 21.55 -41.20 15.02
C LYS A 83 22.56 -41.86 14.08
N VAL A 84 22.99 -41.18 13.01
CA VAL A 84 24.04 -41.61 12.12
C VAL A 84 25.33 -40.87 12.51
N ALA A 85 26.32 -41.56 12.99
CA ALA A 85 27.59 -40.99 13.36
C ALA A 85 28.47 -40.83 12.09
N VAL A 86 28.66 -39.60 11.65
CA VAL A 86 29.50 -39.23 10.50
C VAL A 86 30.36 -38.05 10.91
N THR A 87 31.66 -38.12 10.60
CA THR A 87 32.54 -36.96 10.76
C THR A 87 32.49 -36.06 9.54
N PRO A 88 32.68 -34.74 9.67
CA PRO A 88 32.64 -33.79 8.55
C PRO A 88 33.58 -34.18 7.41
N GLU A 89 34.75 -34.80 7.71
CA GLU A 89 35.73 -35.21 6.72
C GLU A 89 35.26 -36.40 5.84
N GLN A 90 34.32 -37.18 6.34
CA GLN A 90 33.72 -38.32 5.63
C GLN A 90 32.64 -37.93 4.64
N VAL A 91 32.09 -36.72 4.77
CA VAL A 91 31.03 -36.20 3.92
C VAL A 91 31.64 -35.58 2.65
N ARG A 92 31.52 -36.26 1.52
CA ARG A 92 31.89 -35.73 0.21
C ARG A 92 30.65 -35.30 -0.50
N VAL A 93 30.37 -33.98 -0.54
CA VAL A 93 29.07 -33.52 -1.04
C VAL A 93 29.23 -32.40 -2.06
N ARG A 94 29.14 -32.73 -3.32
CA ARG A 94 28.81 -31.78 -4.38
C ARG A 94 27.31 -31.72 -4.69
N ASN A 95 26.53 -32.55 -4.00
CA ASN A 95 25.08 -32.67 -4.20
C ASN A 95 24.28 -31.98 -3.11
N VAL A 96 24.95 -31.21 -2.25
CA VAL A 96 24.32 -30.47 -1.14
C VAL A 96 24.79 -29.03 -1.14
N ALA A 97 23.93 -28.11 -0.78
CA ALA A 97 24.27 -26.71 -0.60
C ALA A 97 23.64 -26.17 0.70
N GLY A 98 24.42 -25.36 1.42
CA GLY A 98 23.91 -24.57 2.52
C GLY A 98 23.24 -23.30 2.00
N VAL A 99 22.04 -23.02 2.50
CA VAL A 99 21.23 -21.89 2.04
C VAL A 99 20.68 -21.07 3.19
N SER A 100 20.55 -19.77 2.94
CA SER A 100 19.65 -18.90 3.68
C SER A 100 18.22 -19.16 3.22
N VAL A 101 17.33 -19.24 4.17
CA VAL A 101 15.88 -19.46 3.97
C VAL A 101 15.16 -18.23 4.49
N THR A 102 14.37 -17.58 3.67
CA THR A 102 13.63 -16.37 4.06
C THR A 102 12.17 -16.51 3.66
N GLY A 103 11.29 -15.88 4.42
CA GLY A 103 9.86 -15.84 4.15
C GLY A 103 9.20 -14.71 4.91
N THR A 104 7.99 -14.36 4.53
CA THR A 104 7.20 -13.34 5.20
C THR A 104 6.03 -14.00 5.88
N LEU A 105 5.84 -13.74 7.16
CA LEU A 105 4.68 -14.15 7.93
C LEU A 105 3.77 -12.95 8.11
N THR A 106 2.56 -13.06 7.58
CA THR A 106 1.52 -12.04 7.78
C THR A 106 0.71 -12.31 9.04
N PRO A 107 0.16 -11.28 9.70
CA PRO A 107 -0.56 -11.43 10.97
C PRO A 107 -1.74 -12.39 10.94
N HIS A 108 -2.38 -12.52 9.77
CA HIS A 108 -3.60 -13.33 9.62
C HIS A 108 -3.33 -14.81 9.35
N GLN A 109 -2.06 -15.21 9.21
CA GLN A 109 -1.71 -16.59 8.98
C GLN A 109 -1.77 -17.39 10.28
N ARG A 110 -2.66 -18.38 10.28
CA ARG A 110 -2.87 -19.28 11.41
C ARG A 110 -1.91 -20.45 11.37
N LYS A 111 -1.72 -21.10 12.50
CA LYS A 111 -0.97 -22.34 12.64
C LYS A 111 -1.43 -23.38 11.61
N GLY A 112 -0.49 -23.96 10.86
CA GLY A 112 -0.75 -24.87 9.74
C GLY A 112 -0.95 -24.19 8.40
N SER A 113 -1.03 -22.86 8.33
CA SER A 113 -1.03 -22.12 7.07
C SER A 113 0.27 -22.33 6.31
N ARG A 114 0.19 -22.27 4.98
CA ARG A 114 1.36 -22.38 4.11
C ARG A 114 1.83 -21.01 3.66
N ILE A 115 3.15 -20.85 3.61
CA ILE A 115 3.82 -19.63 3.14
C ILE A 115 4.82 -19.99 2.04
N ASP A 116 5.07 -19.02 1.16
CA ASP A 116 6.13 -19.10 0.18
C ASP A 116 7.47 -18.81 0.85
N VAL A 117 8.48 -19.57 0.43
CA VAL A 117 9.80 -19.48 1.00
C VAL A 117 10.81 -19.22 -0.11
N HIS A 118 11.72 -18.29 0.13
CA HIS A 118 12.85 -18.01 -0.75
C HIS A 118 14.13 -18.61 -0.18
N VAL A 119 14.95 -19.14 -1.07
CA VAL A 119 16.23 -19.74 -0.73
C VAL A 119 17.36 -19.12 -1.55
N ALA A 120 18.48 -18.86 -0.90
CA ALA A 120 19.67 -18.33 -1.54
C ALA A 120 20.91 -19.06 -1.02
N SER A 121 21.80 -19.48 -1.91
CA SER A 121 23.05 -20.15 -1.53
C SER A 121 23.93 -19.23 -0.69
N ILE A 122 24.44 -19.74 0.42
CA ILE A 122 25.43 -19.06 1.28
C ILE A 122 26.83 -19.47 0.87
N GLY A 123 26.98 -20.70 0.34
CA GLY A 123 28.25 -21.29 -0.02
C GLY A 123 28.74 -20.98 -1.43
N ASP A 124 29.46 -21.91 -1.99
CA ASP A 124 30.03 -21.83 -3.33
C ASP A 124 29.28 -22.70 -4.37
N ALA A 125 28.02 -23.05 -4.08
CA ALA A 125 27.15 -23.75 -5.01
C ALA A 125 26.96 -22.97 -6.31
N SER A 126 27.07 -23.63 -7.44
CA SER A 126 26.93 -23.03 -8.77
C SER A 126 25.46 -22.99 -9.26
N SER A 127 24.63 -23.90 -8.74
CA SER A 127 23.19 -23.96 -9.06
C SER A 127 22.44 -24.75 -7.98
N LEU A 128 21.20 -24.30 -7.69
CA LEU A 128 20.24 -24.97 -6.81
C LEU A 128 19.17 -25.73 -7.59
N GLN A 129 19.29 -25.80 -8.92
CA GLN A 129 18.31 -26.42 -9.80
C GLN A 129 18.11 -27.90 -9.49
N GLY A 130 16.86 -28.35 -9.44
CA GLY A 130 16.50 -29.74 -9.16
C GLY A 130 16.65 -30.16 -7.70
N GLY A 131 17.14 -29.25 -6.84
CA GLY A 131 17.34 -29.54 -5.44
C GLY A 131 16.05 -29.53 -4.64
N THR A 132 16.12 -30.14 -3.46
CA THR A 132 15.03 -30.16 -2.47
C THR A 132 15.55 -29.61 -1.15
N LEU A 133 14.85 -28.61 -0.59
CA LEU A 133 15.11 -28.07 0.72
C LEU A 133 14.70 -29.09 1.78
N LEU A 134 15.62 -29.44 2.66
CA LEU A 134 15.32 -30.25 3.85
C LEU A 134 14.63 -29.40 4.91
N LEU A 135 13.96 -30.11 5.85
CA LEU A 135 13.25 -29.45 6.95
C LEU A 135 14.16 -28.44 7.66
N SER A 136 13.82 -27.19 7.55
CA SER A 136 14.55 -26.04 8.09
C SER A 136 13.64 -25.21 8.95
N THR A 137 14.14 -24.72 10.07
CA THR A 137 13.39 -23.81 10.97
C THR A 137 13.60 -22.37 10.53
N MET A 138 12.52 -21.59 10.59
CA MET A 138 12.52 -20.17 10.29
C MET A 138 12.13 -19.38 11.54
N MET A 139 12.96 -18.42 11.91
CA MET A 139 12.84 -17.62 13.12
C MET A 139 12.51 -16.18 12.79
N GLY A 140 11.75 -15.55 13.65
CA GLY A 140 11.53 -14.11 13.64
C GLY A 140 12.71 -13.34 14.25
N PRO A 141 12.64 -12.00 14.27
CA PRO A 141 13.66 -11.14 14.87
C PRO A 141 13.83 -11.35 16.39
N ASP A 142 12.80 -11.87 17.04
CA ASP A 142 12.76 -12.21 18.46
C ASP A 142 13.44 -13.56 18.79
N GLY A 143 13.88 -14.32 17.76
CA GLY A 143 14.46 -15.64 17.91
C GLY A 143 13.45 -16.77 18.09
N THR A 144 12.15 -16.48 18.06
CA THR A 144 11.09 -17.48 18.12
C THR A 144 10.94 -18.18 16.76
N VAL A 145 10.71 -19.51 16.80
CA VAL A 145 10.45 -20.30 15.57
C VAL A 145 8.99 -20.17 15.19
N TYR A 146 8.72 -19.42 14.14
CA TYR A 146 7.36 -19.21 13.63
C TYR A 146 6.95 -20.18 12.53
N ALA A 147 7.91 -20.65 11.73
CA ALA A 147 7.61 -21.56 10.63
C ALA A 147 8.70 -22.60 10.44
N THR A 148 8.33 -23.67 9.75
CA THR A 148 9.27 -24.66 9.22
C THR A 148 9.12 -24.73 7.71
N ALA A 149 10.22 -24.89 6.98
CA ALA A 149 10.24 -24.92 5.53
C ALA A 149 10.83 -26.21 5.00
N GLN A 150 10.19 -26.77 3.97
CA GLN A 150 10.72 -27.94 3.24
C GLN A 150 10.04 -28.05 1.87
N GLY A 151 10.73 -28.59 0.86
CA GLY A 151 10.11 -28.86 -0.43
C GLY A 151 11.05 -28.72 -1.63
N PRO A 152 10.57 -29.05 -2.82
CA PRO A 152 11.33 -28.90 -4.05
C PRO A 152 11.53 -27.42 -4.38
N ILE A 153 12.73 -27.10 -4.92
CA ILE A 153 13.08 -25.73 -5.28
C ILE A 153 12.65 -25.46 -6.71
N SER A 154 11.95 -24.37 -6.91
CA SER A 154 11.66 -23.77 -8.20
C SER A 154 12.63 -22.60 -8.45
N ILE A 155 13.42 -22.70 -9.51
CA ILE A 155 14.25 -21.60 -9.98
C ILE A 155 13.46 -20.85 -11.05
N GLY A 156 13.28 -19.56 -10.87
CA GLY A 156 12.62 -18.71 -11.86
C GLY A 156 13.45 -18.63 -13.17
N GLY A 157 12.83 -18.94 -14.31
CA GLY A 157 13.40 -18.86 -15.66
C GLY A 157 13.79 -20.22 -16.26
N PHE A 158 13.92 -20.24 -17.56
CA PHE A 158 14.28 -21.42 -18.35
C PHE A 158 15.71 -21.31 -18.87
N ASN A 159 16.40 -22.41 -18.85
CA ASN A 159 17.75 -22.54 -19.40
C ASN A 159 17.60 -23.09 -20.83
N LEU A 160 17.64 -22.25 -21.85
CA LEU A 160 17.77 -22.67 -23.24
C LEU A 160 19.25 -22.95 -23.54
N GLY A 161 19.71 -24.10 -23.12
CA GLY A 161 20.96 -24.67 -23.53
C GLY A 161 20.84 -25.27 -24.91
N GLY A 162 21.08 -24.49 -25.94
CA GLY A 162 21.17 -24.96 -27.33
C GLY A 162 22.53 -24.62 -27.92
N GLY A 163 23.29 -25.63 -28.21
CA GLY A 163 24.39 -25.73 -29.17
C GLY A 163 25.26 -24.53 -29.51
N ALA A 164 26.55 -24.70 -29.44
CA ALA A 164 27.69 -24.06 -30.14
C ALA A 164 27.72 -22.56 -30.50
N ALA A 165 26.71 -21.76 -30.20
CA ALA A 165 26.71 -20.32 -30.48
C ALA A 165 26.04 -19.54 -29.35
N GLY A 166 26.81 -19.19 -28.30
CA GLY A 166 26.41 -18.19 -27.31
C GLY A 166 25.45 -18.70 -26.21
N SER A 167 26.02 -19.13 -25.08
CA SER A 167 25.27 -19.35 -23.84
C SER A 167 24.79 -18.00 -23.28
N VAL A 168 23.54 -17.65 -23.52
CA VAL A 168 22.89 -16.52 -22.82
C VAL A 168 22.40 -17.01 -21.45
N ARG A 169 23.25 -16.88 -20.45
CA ARG A 169 22.94 -17.19 -19.04
C ARG A 169 22.19 -16.00 -18.45
N LYS A 170 20.86 -16.06 -18.42
CA LYS A 170 20.01 -14.96 -17.93
C LYS A 170 19.32 -15.25 -16.59
N ASN A 171 19.78 -16.23 -15.82
CA ASN A 171 19.20 -16.62 -14.55
C ASN A 171 20.20 -16.71 -13.43
N HIS A 172 19.83 -16.19 -12.27
CA HIS A 172 20.52 -16.44 -11.01
C HIS A 172 20.15 -17.85 -10.52
N THR A 173 20.95 -18.84 -10.88
CA THR A 173 20.73 -20.25 -10.54
C THR A 173 20.97 -20.59 -9.07
N VAL A 174 21.52 -19.65 -8.31
CA VAL A 174 21.84 -19.76 -6.88
C VAL A 174 20.75 -19.23 -5.94
N VAL A 175 19.63 -18.76 -6.53
CA VAL A 175 18.46 -18.31 -5.80
C VAL A 175 17.23 -19.05 -6.34
N GLY A 176 16.32 -19.41 -5.47
CA GLY A 176 15.07 -20.08 -5.85
C GLY A 176 13.95 -19.80 -4.84
N ALA A 177 12.78 -20.33 -5.16
CA ALA A 177 11.62 -20.31 -4.28
C ALA A 177 11.11 -21.73 -4.02
N VAL A 178 10.54 -21.96 -2.87
CA VAL A 178 9.79 -23.16 -2.51
C VAL A 178 8.33 -22.74 -2.31
N PRO A 179 7.50 -22.77 -3.36
CA PRO A 179 6.11 -22.34 -3.27
C PRO A 179 5.35 -23.20 -2.26
N ASN A 180 4.64 -22.56 -1.33
CA ASN A 180 3.92 -23.22 -0.25
C ASN A 180 4.79 -24.18 0.60
N GLY A 181 6.11 -23.99 0.59
CA GLY A 181 7.04 -24.86 1.28
C GLY A 181 7.20 -24.59 2.77
N GLY A 182 6.80 -23.42 3.22
CA GLY A 182 6.75 -23.06 4.63
C GLY A 182 5.42 -23.44 5.29
N ILE A 183 5.49 -23.94 6.52
CA ILE A 183 4.31 -24.24 7.36
C ILE A 183 4.47 -23.45 8.64
N VAL A 184 3.45 -22.64 8.96
CA VAL A 184 3.39 -21.87 10.20
C VAL A 184 3.21 -22.81 11.40
N VAL A 185 4.09 -22.69 12.37
CA VAL A 185 4.11 -23.50 13.60
C VAL A 185 3.58 -22.71 14.79
N GLU A 186 3.91 -21.41 14.82
CA GLU A 186 3.49 -20.47 15.87
C GLU A 186 2.80 -19.27 15.23
N GLU A 187 1.69 -18.85 15.82
CA GLU A 187 0.92 -17.70 15.34
C GLU A 187 1.51 -16.40 15.91
N MET A 188 1.53 -15.34 15.09
CA MET A 188 1.92 -14.00 15.57
C MET A 188 0.87 -13.40 16.49
N PHE A 189 -0.39 -13.61 16.14
CA PHE A 189 -1.54 -13.06 16.85
C PHE A 189 -1.98 -14.01 17.95
N LYS A 190 -1.86 -13.57 19.20
CA LYS A 190 -2.59 -14.19 20.30
C LYS A 190 -3.94 -13.52 20.39
N GLN A 191 -4.98 -14.32 20.65
CA GLN A 191 -6.37 -13.87 20.81
C GLN A 191 -6.50 -12.67 21.78
N GLU A 192 -5.60 -12.57 22.76
CA GLU A 192 -5.52 -11.49 23.74
C GLU A 192 -5.19 -10.10 23.15
N GLU A 193 -4.66 -10.04 21.94
CA GLU A 193 -4.39 -8.77 21.26
C GLU A 193 -5.60 -8.20 20.52
N LEU A 194 -6.59 -9.04 20.22
CA LEU A 194 -7.88 -8.61 19.67
C LEU A 194 -8.76 -7.85 20.67
N ASP A 195 -8.44 -7.94 21.96
CA ASP A 195 -9.16 -7.19 23.01
C ASP A 195 -8.67 -5.74 23.17
N LYS A 196 -7.68 -5.32 22.40
CA LYS A 196 -7.17 -3.96 22.36
C LYS A 196 -7.99 -3.10 21.41
N ASP A 197 -7.97 -1.81 21.64
CA ASP A 197 -8.60 -0.83 20.77
C ASP A 197 -8.07 -0.95 19.31
N VAL A 198 -8.95 -0.74 18.35
CA VAL A 198 -8.58 -0.79 16.93
C VAL A 198 -7.84 0.48 16.57
N THR A 199 -6.64 0.34 16.06
CA THR A 199 -5.86 1.48 15.56
C THR A 199 -5.93 1.53 14.04
N LEU A 200 -6.31 2.69 13.50
CA LEU A 200 -6.29 2.98 12.07
C LEU A 200 -5.06 3.81 11.74
N MET A 201 -4.36 3.43 10.69
CA MET A 201 -3.24 4.20 10.15
C MET A 201 -3.63 4.76 8.79
N LEU A 202 -3.63 6.10 8.66
CA LEU A 202 -3.86 6.77 7.38
C LEU A 202 -2.69 6.49 6.42
N TYR A 203 -2.98 6.31 5.13
CA TYR A 203 -1.95 6.18 4.09
C TYR A 203 -1.22 7.50 3.89
N ASP A 204 -1.95 8.62 3.88
CA ASP A 204 -1.41 9.97 3.83
C ASP A 204 -1.72 10.67 5.16
N ALA A 205 -0.68 11.02 5.91
CA ALA A 205 -0.81 11.65 7.22
C ALA A 205 -1.25 13.13 7.07
N ASP A 206 -2.45 13.44 7.55
CA ASP A 206 -3.02 14.79 7.55
C ASP A 206 -3.91 15.02 8.78
N TRP A 207 -3.69 16.16 9.46
CA TRP A 207 -4.41 16.51 10.68
C TRP A 207 -5.92 16.68 10.47
N THR A 208 -6.29 17.31 9.37
CA THR A 208 -7.70 17.59 9.03
C THR A 208 -8.43 16.31 8.69
N THR A 209 -7.81 15.45 7.87
CA THR A 209 -8.37 14.15 7.48
C THR A 209 -8.49 13.23 8.70
N ALA A 210 -7.47 13.16 9.57
CA ALA A 210 -7.52 12.37 10.79
C ALA A 210 -8.68 12.79 11.71
N SER A 211 -8.85 14.10 11.91
CA SER A 211 -9.96 14.64 12.69
C SER A 211 -11.32 14.33 12.08
N ARG A 212 -11.46 14.48 10.75
CA ARG A 212 -12.70 14.16 10.03
C ARG A 212 -13.06 12.68 10.11
N VAL A 213 -12.07 11.80 10.00
CA VAL A 213 -12.26 10.36 10.14
C VAL A 213 -12.73 10.00 11.55
N ALA A 214 -12.09 10.53 12.59
CA ALA A 214 -12.50 10.30 13.97
C ALA A 214 -13.94 10.76 14.22
N PHE A 215 -14.28 11.95 13.73
CA PHE A 215 -15.63 12.50 13.86
C PHE A 215 -16.68 11.65 13.12
N ALA A 216 -16.40 11.24 11.87
CA ALA A 216 -17.31 10.43 11.06
C ALA A 216 -17.59 9.05 11.68
N ILE A 217 -16.56 8.43 12.30
CA ILE A 217 -16.73 7.18 13.04
C ILE A 217 -17.67 7.40 14.24
N GLY A 218 -17.43 8.44 15.04
CA GLY A 218 -18.27 8.76 16.19
C GLY A 218 -19.73 9.04 15.80
N GLU A 219 -19.96 9.75 14.69
CA GLU A 219 -21.30 10.02 14.15
C GLU A 219 -21.99 8.75 13.64
N HIS A 220 -21.26 7.90 12.90
CA HIS A 220 -21.83 6.68 12.32
C HIS A 220 -22.29 5.68 13.40
N PHE A 221 -21.49 5.49 14.45
CA PHE A 221 -21.81 4.56 15.54
C PHE A 221 -22.64 5.19 16.67
N GLY A 222 -22.90 6.50 16.62
CA GLY A 222 -23.71 7.21 17.62
C GLY A 222 -23.01 7.43 18.98
N GLU A 223 -21.71 7.20 19.06
CA GLU A 223 -20.85 7.39 20.23
C GLU A 223 -19.76 8.40 19.89
N GLY A 224 -19.94 9.67 20.27
CA GLY A 224 -19.02 10.76 19.89
C GLY A 224 -17.59 10.61 20.41
N ASP A 225 -17.36 9.72 21.37
CA ASP A 225 -16.08 9.47 22.04
C ASP A 225 -15.47 8.12 21.65
N LEU A 226 -16.00 7.48 20.59
CA LEU A 226 -15.55 6.15 20.15
C LEU A 226 -14.19 6.19 19.47
N ALA A 227 -13.89 7.27 18.74
CA ALA A 227 -12.67 7.38 17.94
C ALA A 227 -11.93 8.68 18.25
N HIS A 228 -10.61 8.58 18.42
CA HIS A 228 -9.73 9.71 18.71
C HIS A 228 -8.54 9.72 17.76
N ALA A 229 -8.27 10.84 17.09
CA ALA A 229 -7.03 11.05 16.37
C ALA A 229 -5.91 11.36 17.38
N MET A 230 -4.91 10.47 17.47
CA MET A 230 -3.74 10.67 18.32
C MET A 230 -2.68 11.55 17.65
N ASP A 231 -2.52 11.36 16.36
CA ASP A 231 -1.57 12.09 15.52
C ASP A 231 -2.13 12.19 14.09
N PRO A 232 -1.47 12.90 13.14
CA PRO A 232 -2.01 13.08 11.79
C PRO A 232 -2.16 11.78 10.98
N GLY A 233 -1.53 10.68 11.43
CA GLY A 233 -1.58 9.40 10.74
C GLY A 233 -2.26 8.29 11.52
N THR A 234 -2.59 8.51 12.82
CA THR A 234 -3.06 7.46 13.72
C THR A 234 -4.36 7.83 14.40
N ILE A 235 -5.35 6.98 14.26
CA ILE A 235 -6.66 7.12 14.88
C ILE A 235 -6.94 5.86 15.70
N VAL A 236 -7.28 6.03 16.97
CA VAL A 236 -7.62 4.93 17.88
C VAL A 236 -9.14 4.87 18.05
N VAL A 237 -9.70 3.69 17.86
CA VAL A 237 -11.13 3.39 17.98
C VAL A 237 -11.32 2.42 19.15
N ALA A 238 -12.04 2.85 20.15
CA ALA A 238 -12.25 2.09 21.38
C ALA A 238 -13.24 0.93 21.20
N LEU A 239 -12.87 -0.29 21.60
CA LEU A 239 -13.72 -1.48 21.57
C LEU A 239 -14.49 -1.69 22.89
N ASN A 240 -15.15 -0.66 23.42
CA ASN A 240 -15.70 -0.65 24.79
C ASN A 240 -16.64 -1.82 25.12
N SER A 241 -17.57 -2.16 24.22
CA SER A 241 -18.62 -3.16 24.44
C SER A 241 -18.37 -4.51 23.77
N MET A 242 -17.34 -4.64 22.92
CA MET A 242 -17.10 -5.81 22.06
C MET A 242 -15.90 -6.66 22.51
N ARG A 243 -15.26 -6.27 23.63
CA ARG A 243 -14.12 -7.01 24.18
C ARG A 243 -14.53 -8.46 24.54
N GLY A 244 -13.75 -9.42 24.09
CA GLY A 244 -14.01 -10.84 24.31
C GLY A 244 -14.99 -11.50 23.33
N GLN A 245 -15.43 -10.79 22.27
CA GLN A 245 -16.28 -11.34 21.21
C GLN A 245 -15.60 -11.18 19.83
N PRO A 246 -14.78 -12.15 19.40
CA PRO A 246 -14.02 -12.05 18.15
C PRO A 246 -14.87 -11.82 16.90
N ASP A 247 -16.03 -12.48 16.82
CA ASP A 247 -16.95 -12.36 15.69
C ASP A 247 -17.51 -10.93 15.60
N ALA A 248 -17.84 -10.31 16.74
CA ALA A 248 -18.33 -8.94 16.81
C ALA A 248 -17.26 -7.93 16.38
N ILE A 249 -15.97 -8.19 16.63
CA ILE A 249 -14.87 -7.33 16.21
C ILE A 249 -14.72 -7.34 14.69
N VAL A 250 -14.83 -8.50 14.05
CA VAL A 250 -14.75 -8.61 12.58
C VAL A 250 -15.89 -7.83 11.93
N ASP A 251 -17.11 -8.00 12.42
CA ASP A 251 -18.28 -7.28 11.91
C ASP A 251 -18.15 -5.76 12.14
N PHE A 252 -17.64 -5.35 13.30
CA PHE A 252 -17.38 -3.96 13.63
C PHE A 252 -16.35 -3.34 12.69
N VAL A 253 -15.21 -4.00 12.48
CA VAL A 253 -14.17 -3.51 11.56
C VAL A 253 -14.71 -3.45 10.12
N ALA A 254 -15.50 -4.45 9.69
CA ALA A 254 -16.10 -4.45 8.38
C ALA A 254 -17.11 -3.30 8.18
N GLU A 255 -17.81 -2.87 9.24
CA GLU A 255 -18.70 -1.72 9.21
C GLU A 255 -17.93 -0.40 9.26
N LEU A 256 -16.90 -0.33 10.09
CA LEU A 256 -15.97 0.80 10.19
C LEU A 256 -15.32 1.13 8.84
N GLU A 257 -14.89 0.11 8.11
CA GLU A 257 -14.27 0.26 6.79
C GLU A 257 -15.21 0.85 5.72
N LYS A 258 -16.53 0.73 5.92
CA LYS A 258 -17.54 1.27 4.99
C LYS A 258 -17.87 2.74 5.22
N VAL A 259 -17.53 3.30 6.39
CA VAL A 259 -17.81 4.70 6.72
C VAL A 259 -17.17 5.61 5.69
N GLU A 260 -17.95 6.56 5.19
CA GLU A 260 -17.53 7.51 4.18
C GLU A 260 -17.05 8.82 4.82
N VAL A 261 -15.93 9.32 4.34
CA VAL A 261 -15.29 10.55 4.82
C VAL A 261 -14.84 11.38 3.64
N ILE A 262 -14.87 12.70 3.80
CA ILE A 262 -14.31 13.64 2.83
C ILE A 262 -12.89 13.98 3.28
N PRO A 263 -11.84 13.41 2.61
CA PRO A 263 -10.46 13.71 2.96
C PRO A 263 -10.09 15.14 2.58
N ASP A 264 -9.08 15.70 3.22
CA ASP A 264 -8.48 16.96 2.81
C ASP A 264 -7.42 16.69 1.74
N LEU A 265 -7.76 17.02 0.51
CA LEU A 265 -6.88 16.79 -0.63
C LEU A 265 -6.07 18.06 -0.92
N PRO A 266 -4.74 17.99 -0.92
CA PRO A 266 -3.91 19.12 -1.29
C PRO A 266 -4.16 19.51 -2.76
N ALA A 267 -4.22 20.81 -3.03
CA ALA A 267 -4.30 21.34 -4.37
C ALA A 267 -3.06 20.90 -5.18
N ARG A 268 -3.24 20.04 -6.19
CA ARG A 268 -2.12 19.52 -7.01
C ARG A 268 -2.40 19.69 -8.49
N VAL A 269 -1.37 20.09 -9.23
CA VAL A 269 -1.32 20.05 -10.68
C VAL A 269 -0.29 19.01 -11.09
N VAL A 270 -0.69 18.02 -11.87
CA VAL A 270 0.20 17.00 -12.41
C VAL A 270 0.41 17.24 -13.89
N VAL A 271 1.64 17.46 -14.30
CA VAL A 271 2.03 17.68 -15.69
C VAL A 271 2.85 16.49 -16.17
N ASN A 272 2.39 15.84 -17.23
CA ASN A 272 3.18 14.82 -17.92
C ASN A 272 3.79 15.45 -19.18
N GLU A 273 5.05 15.82 -19.10
CA GLU A 273 5.77 16.49 -20.19
C GLU A 273 5.88 15.64 -21.47
N ARG A 274 5.92 14.31 -21.34
CA ARG A 274 6.07 13.43 -22.49
C ARG A 274 4.79 13.33 -23.32
N THR A 275 3.62 13.38 -22.69
CA THR A 275 2.32 13.26 -23.36
C THR A 275 1.61 14.60 -23.52
N GLY A 276 2.10 15.65 -22.87
CA GLY A 276 1.44 16.97 -22.84
C GLY A 276 0.15 16.97 -22.01
N THR A 277 -0.07 15.95 -21.16
CA THR A 277 -1.28 15.85 -20.34
C THR A 277 -1.12 16.67 -19.07
N VAL A 278 -2.10 17.52 -18.77
CA VAL A 278 -2.19 18.28 -17.52
C VAL A 278 -3.44 17.84 -16.78
N ILE A 279 -3.28 17.44 -15.52
CA ILE A 279 -4.37 17.08 -14.63
C ILE A 279 -4.37 18.11 -13.50
N ILE A 280 -5.51 18.78 -13.30
CA ILE A 280 -5.69 19.83 -12.30
C ILE A 280 -6.70 19.32 -11.28
N GLY A 281 -6.33 19.35 -9.99
CA GLY A 281 -7.23 19.01 -8.90
C GLY A 281 -8.31 20.08 -8.72
N GLU A 282 -9.45 19.70 -8.15
CA GLU A 282 -10.62 20.56 -7.96
C GLU A 282 -10.31 21.79 -7.08
N ASN A 283 -9.43 21.63 -6.08
CA ASN A 283 -9.08 22.70 -5.11
C ASN A 283 -7.91 23.59 -5.58
N VAL A 284 -7.51 23.50 -6.86
CA VAL A 284 -6.42 24.31 -7.37
C VAL A 284 -6.93 25.70 -7.76
N SER A 285 -6.43 26.72 -7.09
CA SER A 285 -6.67 28.12 -7.43
C SER A 285 -5.38 28.82 -7.79
N VAL A 286 -5.45 29.77 -8.69
CA VAL A 286 -4.31 30.61 -9.09
C VAL A 286 -4.57 32.03 -8.62
N SER A 287 -3.69 32.55 -7.77
CA SER A 287 -3.74 33.97 -7.36
C SER A 287 -3.49 34.88 -8.54
N ALA A 288 -3.83 36.16 -8.39
CA ALA A 288 -3.54 37.17 -9.41
C ALA A 288 -2.09 37.09 -9.85
N VAL A 289 -1.86 36.88 -11.12
CA VAL A 289 -0.52 36.75 -11.69
C VAL A 289 -0.45 37.38 -13.07
N ALA A 290 0.67 38.06 -13.34
CA ALA A 290 1.03 38.51 -14.67
C ALA A 290 2.31 37.78 -15.11
N MET A 291 2.25 37.10 -16.25
CA MET A 291 3.38 36.36 -16.81
C MET A 291 3.64 36.83 -18.24
N SER A 292 4.90 37.01 -18.58
CA SER A 292 5.32 37.28 -19.95
C SER A 292 6.41 36.29 -20.38
N HIS A 293 6.18 35.59 -21.49
CA HIS A 293 7.14 34.66 -22.06
C HIS A 293 7.21 34.87 -23.59
N GLY A 294 8.31 35.46 -24.06
CA GLY A 294 8.43 35.85 -25.45
C GLY A 294 7.37 36.88 -25.87
N SER A 295 6.58 36.54 -26.87
CA SER A 295 5.44 37.37 -27.35
C SER A 295 4.14 37.12 -26.60
N LEU A 296 4.10 36.12 -25.70
CA LEU A 296 2.90 35.78 -24.93
C LEU A 296 2.88 36.53 -23.61
N GLN A 297 1.85 37.33 -23.38
CA GLN A 297 1.55 37.95 -22.10
C GLN A 297 0.24 37.39 -21.55
N LEU A 298 0.30 36.86 -20.35
CA LEU A 298 -0.88 36.33 -19.63
C LEU A 298 -1.05 37.18 -18.36
N LYS A 299 -2.23 37.75 -18.19
CA LYS A 299 -2.61 38.47 -16.97
C LYS A 299 -3.89 37.84 -16.43
N ILE A 300 -3.79 37.26 -15.21
CA ILE A 300 -4.95 36.78 -14.45
C ILE A 300 -5.28 37.86 -13.43
N PRO A 301 -6.42 38.58 -13.57
CA PRO A 301 -6.84 39.56 -12.57
C PRO A 301 -7.18 38.86 -11.27
N GLY A 302 -6.89 39.49 -10.13
CA GLY A 302 -7.38 39.05 -8.84
C GLY A 302 -8.86 39.31 -8.77
N ASP A 303 -9.64 38.32 -8.41
CA ASP A 303 -11.05 38.49 -8.15
C ASP A 303 -11.28 38.54 -6.64
N ASP A 304 -12.01 39.55 -6.20
CA ASP A 304 -12.54 39.61 -4.85
C ASP A 304 -13.74 38.64 -4.74
N GLY A 305 -13.50 37.33 -4.94
CA GLY A 305 -14.43 36.27 -4.59
C GLY A 305 -15.23 35.59 -5.71
N GLY A 306 -14.67 35.39 -6.91
CA GLY A 306 -15.35 34.69 -8.01
C GLY A 306 -14.56 33.51 -8.60
N ASP A 307 -15.29 32.47 -9.02
CA ASP A 307 -14.84 31.20 -9.60
C ASP A 307 -13.79 31.32 -10.72
N VAL A 308 -12.70 30.63 -10.59
CA VAL A 308 -11.57 30.62 -11.54
C VAL A 308 -11.94 30.00 -12.90
N PHE A 309 -13.05 29.27 -13.00
CA PHE A 309 -13.54 28.66 -14.25
C PHE A 309 -14.46 29.58 -15.09
N GLY A 310 -14.76 30.80 -14.62
CA GLY A 310 -15.64 31.77 -15.31
C GLY A 310 -14.94 33.04 -15.77
N GLY A 311 -13.67 33.26 -15.48
CA GLY A 311 -12.93 34.44 -15.90
C GLY A 311 -12.38 34.28 -17.33
N GLU A 312 -12.81 35.14 -18.25
CA GLU A 312 -12.21 35.23 -19.58
C GLU A 312 -10.72 35.56 -19.46
N ALA A 313 -9.87 34.60 -19.83
CA ALA A 313 -8.45 34.85 -20.01
C ALA A 313 -8.28 35.67 -21.30
N GLU A 314 -8.07 36.96 -21.15
CA GLU A 314 -7.79 37.85 -22.27
C GLU A 314 -6.35 37.60 -22.75
N VAL A 315 -6.22 36.87 -23.84
CA VAL A 315 -4.96 36.74 -24.57
C VAL A 315 -4.80 37.97 -25.44
N VAL A 316 -3.99 38.94 -24.99
CA VAL A 316 -3.68 40.09 -25.79
C VAL A 316 -2.46 39.76 -26.67
N GLU A 317 -2.70 39.43 -27.93
CA GLU A 317 -1.66 39.45 -28.96
C GLU A 317 -1.45 40.90 -29.42
N GLU A 318 -0.45 41.57 -28.94
CA GLU A 318 -0.01 42.84 -29.56
C GLU A 318 1.07 42.60 -30.62
N PRO A 319 0.83 43.03 -31.85
CA PRO A 319 1.91 43.10 -32.83
C PRO A 319 2.76 44.35 -32.58
N ASP A 320 4.00 44.14 -32.23
CA ASP A 320 5.11 45.02 -32.52
C ASP A 320 5.13 46.42 -31.87
N ARG A 321 5.22 46.56 -30.54
CA ARG A 321 5.90 47.67 -29.85
C ARG A 321 6.27 47.32 -28.42
N LEU A 322 7.56 47.07 -28.20
CA LEU A 322 8.19 47.02 -26.87
C LEU A 322 8.06 48.36 -26.17
N HIS A 323 7.11 48.51 -25.28
CA HIS A 323 7.20 49.55 -24.23
C HIS A 323 7.62 48.88 -22.93
N PRO A 324 8.68 49.34 -22.28
CA PRO A 324 9.12 48.77 -21.01
C PRO A 324 8.16 49.22 -19.90
N ILE A 325 7.28 48.36 -19.48
CA ILE A 325 6.53 48.51 -18.21
C ILE A 325 7.44 47.95 -17.08
N ILE A 326 8.58 48.57 -16.89
CA ILE A 326 9.40 48.47 -15.68
C ILE A 326 9.72 49.86 -15.21
N SER A 327 8.75 50.54 -14.60
CA SER A 327 9.03 51.68 -13.76
C SER A 327 8.04 51.70 -12.62
N SER A 328 8.50 51.23 -11.48
CA SER A 328 8.01 51.35 -10.11
C SER A 328 7.75 50.01 -9.41
N PHE A 329 8.78 49.22 -9.18
CA PHE A 329 8.88 48.44 -7.97
C PHE A 329 9.64 49.30 -6.97
N ASP A 330 8.92 49.93 -6.08
CA ASP A 330 9.46 50.56 -4.89
C ASP A 330 9.63 49.44 -3.85
N VAL A 331 10.90 49.20 -3.48
CA VAL A 331 11.27 48.25 -2.43
C VAL A 331 11.24 49.04 -1.13
N GLY A 332 10.19 48.84 -0.36
CA GLY A 332 10.08 49.27 1.03
C GLY A 332 10.24 48.08 1.96
#